data_cdafe331badfa07a802726538d1e4b57
#
_entry.id   cdafe331badfa07a802726538d1e4b57
#
_cell.length_a   1.000
_cell.length_b   1.000
_cell.length_c   1.000
_cell.angle_alpha   90.00
_cell.angle_beta   90.00
_cell.angle_gamma   90.00
#
_symmetry.space_group_name_H-M   'P 1'
#
loop_
_entity.id
_entity.type
_entity.pdbx_description
1 polymer ?
#
loop_
_entity_poly.entity_id
_entity_poly.type
_entity_poly.pdbx_seq_one_letter_code
_entity_poly.pdbx_strand_id
1 'polypeptide(L)'
;MVDVEFFWDPVCPWAWLTSRWVAEVARQRELNVDWRFICLRIVNEDKDYERDFRPGYVAGHTMGQKLLRVAAAVRADEGPGAMADLYTTFGGDIHVLGRREEIVEHWETGFPDYLRSVGLDERYVAAANDERWDDVLRADTEEALTRTGRDVGTPIVSLHRDGELYSFFGPVISRAPRGEEAVRLWDAMWEVAT
;
A
#
# COMPACT_ATOMS: atom_id res chain seq x y z
N MET A 1 -6.16 -9.02 -18.13
CA MET A 1 -7.30 -8.33 -17.47
C MET A 1 -6.96 -8.26 -16.00
N VAL A 2 -7.27 -7.18 -15.28
CA VAL A 2 -7.06 -7.09 -13.83
C VAL A 2 -8.17 -7.87 -13.13
N ASP A 3 -7.82 -8.75 -12.18
CA ASP A 3 -8.77 -9.52 -11.38
C ASP A 3 -9.01 -8.86 -10.03
N VAL A 4 -7.95 -8.23 -9.48
CA VAL A 4 -7.95 -7.61 -8.15
C VAL A 4 -7.20 -6.28 -8.22
N GLU A 5 -7.77 -5.22 -7.63
CA GLU A 5 -7.03 -4.02 -7.30
C GLU A 5 -6.83 -3.98 -5.78
N PHE A 6 -5.60 -3.78 -5.35
CA PHE A 6 -5.23 -3.71 -3.93
C PHE A 6 -4.64 -2.35 -3.61
N PHE A 7 -5.35 -1.57 -2.79
CA PHE A 7 -4.91 -0.25 -2.38
C PHE A 7 -4.08 -0.33 -1.10
N TRP A 8 -2.84 0.18 -1.15
CA TRP A 8 -1.87 0.04 -0.07
C TRP A 8 -1.18 1.34 0.32
N ASP A 9 -0.83 1.41 1.60
CA ASP A 9 0.13 2.37 2.14
C ASP A 9 1.24 1.57 2.85
N PRO A 10 2.53 1.85 2.61
CA PRO A 10 3.63 1.05 3.15
C PRO A 10 3.69 1.05 4.67
N VAL A 11 3.13 2.07 5.34
CA VAL A 11 3.20 2.16 6.81
C VAL A 11 2.03 1.49 7.52
N CYS A 12 1.01 1.02 6.78
CA CYS A 12 -0.14 0.34 7.38
C CYS A 12 0.14 -1.14 7.64
N PRO A 13 0.19 -1.59 8.91
CA PRO A 13 0.46 -3.00 9.22
C PRO A 13 -0.67 -3.93 8.78
N TRP A 14 -1.90 -3.45 8.75
CA TRP A 14 -3.06 -4.24 8.32
C TRP A 14 -3.05 -4.46 6.81
N ALA A 15 -2.75 -3.41 6.04
CA ALA A 15 -2.55 -3.55 4.60
C ALA A 15 -1.39 -4.49 4.29
N TRP A 16 -0.29 -4.41 5.05
CA TRP A 16 0.83 -5.33 4.91
C TRP A 16 0.40 -6.80 5.06
N LEU A 17 -0.27 -7.15 6.15
CA LEU A 17 -0.71 -8.54 6.39
C LEU A 17 -1.66 -9.02 5.30
N THR A 18 -2.64 -8.22 4.92
CA THR A 18 -3.62 -8.57 3.89
C THR A 18 -2.95 -8.68 2.52
N SER A 19 -2.00 -7.81 2.19
CA SER A 19 -1.24 -7.90 0.94
C SER A 19 -0.45 -9.20 0.81
N ARG A 20 0.10 -9.72 1.92
CA ARG A 20 0.83 -11.00 1.90
C ARG A 20 -0.11 -12.18 1.64
N TRP A 21 -1.34 -12.09 2.15
CA TRP A 21 -2.38 -13.07 1.82
C TRP A 21 -2.82 -12.95 0.36
N VAL A 22 -3.12 -11.74 -0.14
CA VAL A 22 -3.49 -11.53 -1.56
C VAL A 22 -2.39 -12.03 -2.50
N ALA A 23 -1.13 -11.71 -2.22
CA ALA A 23 0.01 -12.19 -3.02
C ALA A 23 0.13 -13.73 -3.00
N GLU A 24 -0.12 -14.38 -1.85
CA GLU A 24 -0.11 -15.84 -1.74
C GLU A 24 -1.23 -16.48 -2.59
N VAL A 25 -2.44 -15.91 -2.55
CA VAL A 25 -3.56 -16.39 -3.37
C VAL A 25 -3.31 -16.12 -4.85
N ALA A 26 -2.83 -14.92 -5.20
CA ALA A 26 -2.55 -14.56 -6.58
C ALA A 26 -1.58 -15.54 -7.25
N ARG A 27 -0.55 -15.98 -6.51
CA ARG A 27 0.40 -16.99 -6.99
C ARG A 27 -0.23 -18.35 -7.20
N GLN A 28 -1.22 -18.76 -6.37
CA GLN A 28 -1.87 -20.07 -6.45
C GLN A 28 -3.01 -20.12 -7.47
N ARG A 29 -3.68 -18.99 -7.70
CA ARG A 29 -4.84 -18.86 -8.59
C ARG A 29 -4.52 -18.13 -9.89
N GLU A 30 -3.25 -17.74 -10.10
CA GLU A 30 -2.78 -16.98 -11.26
C GLU A 30 -3.57 -15.67 -11.46
N LEU A 31 -3.93 -14.98 -10.34
CA LEU A 31 -4.66 -13.72 -10.39
C LEU A 31 -3.73 -12.56 -10.77
N ASN A 32 -4.24 -11.67 -11.62
CA ASN A 32 -3.57 -10.43 -11.97
C ASN A 32 -4.00 -9.32 -11.00
N VAL A 33 -3.07 -8.92 -10.12
CA VAL A 33 -3.29 -7.89 -9.09
C VAL A 33 -2.69 -6.57 -9.54
N ASP A 34 -3.52 -5.53 -9.61
CA ASP A 34 -3.07 -4.14 -9.73
C ASP A 34 -2.87 -3.53 -8.34
N TRP A 35 -1.62 -3.15 -8.04
CA TRP A 35 -1.21 -2.59 -6.76
C TRP A 35 -1.28 -1.07 -6.82
N ARG A 36 -2.32 -0.50 -6.20
CA ARG A 36 -2.66 0.92 -6.23
C ARG A 36 -2.40 1.62 -4.91
N PHE A 37 -2.31 2.93 -4.92
CA PHE A 37 -1.98 3.70 -3.72
C PHE A 37 -3.24 4.14 -2.96
N ILE A 38 -3.14 4.12 -1.63
CA ILE A 38 -4.00 4.86 -0.72
C ILE A 38 -3.11 5.52 0.34
N CYS A 39 -2.93 6.83 0.25
CA CYS A 39 -2.00 7.55 1.10
C CYS A 39 -2.67 7.96 2.42
N LEU A 40 -2.26 7.35 3.53
CA LEU A 40 -2.82 7.65 4.86
C LEU A 40 -2.57 9.10 5.29
N ARG A 41 -1.52 9.76 4.80
CA ARG A 41 -1.29 11.18 5.07
C ARG A 41 -2.36 12.05 4.40
N ILE A 42 -2.80 11.67 3.19
CA ILE A 42 -3.88 12.35 2.45
C ILE A 42 -5.24 12.00 3.06
N VAL A 43 -5.51 10.72 3.35
CA VAL A 43 -6.78 10.29 4.01
C VAL A 43 -7.05 11.05 5.31
N ASN A 44 -6.00 11.45 6.01
CA ASN A 44 -6.09 12.11 7.31
C ASN A 44 -5.65 13.59 7.28
N GLU A 45 -5.59 14.24 6.12
CA GLU A 45 -5.07 15.60 6.01
C GLU A 45 -5.89 16.64 6.79
N ASP A 46 -7.20 16.42 6.92
CA ASP A 46 -8.13 17.28 7.64
C ASP A 46 -8.20 17.00 9.16
N LYS A 47 -7.47 15.97 9.64
CA LYS A 47 -7.47 15.59 11.06
C LYS A 47 -6.37 16.30 11.83
N ASP A 48 -6.66 16.60 13.09
CA ASP A 48 -5.69 17.11 14.04
C ASP A 48 -4.82 15.96 14.59
N TYR A 49 -3.59 15.84 14.08
CA TYR A 49 -2.71 14.75 14.44
C TYR A 49 -2.29 14.73 15.92
N GLU A 50 -2.23 15.88 16.59
CA GLU A 50 -1.89 15.94 18.01
C GLU A 50 -3.04 15.45 18.88
N ARG A 51 -4.28 15.74 18.48
CA ARG A 51 -5.48 15.36 19.22
C ARG A 51 -5.98 13.96 18.87
N ASP A 52 -5.98 13.60 17.57
CA ASP A 52 -6.70 12.45 17.04
C ASP A 52 -5.83 11.19 16.94
N PHE A 53 -4.51 11.34 17.03
CA PHE A 53 -3.57 10.23 16.86
C PHE A 53 -2.58 10.11 18.01
N ARG A 54 -1.96 8.94 18.14
CA ARG A 54 -0.85 8.72 19.08
C ARG A 54 0.42 9.42 18.59
N PRO A 55 1.34 9.80 19.50
CA PRO A 55 2.64 10.34 19.12
C PRO A 55 3.34 9.45 18.07
N GLY A 56 4.02 10.08 17.11
CA GLY A 56 4.75 9.40 16.04
C GLY A 56 3.91 9.06 14.79
N TYR A 57 2.57 9.19 14.83
CA TYR A 57 1.74 8.91 13.65
C TYR A 57 1.99 9.90 12.51
N VAL A 58 2.15 11.20 12.82
CA VAL A 58 2.43 12.20 11.77
C VAL A 58 3.74 11.89 11.04
N ALA A 59 4.80 11.55 11.77
CA ALA A 59 6.08 11.18 11.16
C ALA A 59 5.97 9.91 10.31
N GLY A 60 5.28 8.88 10.83
CA GLY A 60 5.03 7.64 10.09
C GLY A 60 4.21 7.85 8.80
N HIS A 61 3.12 8.61 8.86
CA HIS A 61 2.30 8.89 7.67
C HIS A 61 3.04 9.79 6.66
N THR A 62 3.87 10.73 7.13
CA THR A 62 4.73 11.54 6.26
C THR A 62 5.78 10.67 5.56
N MET A 63 6.41 9.75 6.28
CA MET A 63 7.32 8.77 5.68
C MET A 63 6.59 7.92 4.62
N GLY A 64 5.38 7.43 4.95
CA GLY A 64 4.54 6.67 4.01
C GLY A 64 4.27 7.43 2.71
N GLN A 65 3.87 8.70 2.81
CA GLN A 65 3.67 9.57 1.64
C GLN A 65 4.93 9.69 0.78
N LYS A 66 6.11 9.87 1.41
CA LYS A 66 7.37 9.98 0.67
C LYS A 66 7.76 8.67 -0.04
N LEU A 67 7.55 7.53 0.60
CA LEU A 67 7.73 6.22 -0.04
C LEU A 67 6.75 6.01 -1.20
N LEU A 68 5.51 6.46 -1.05
CA LEU A 68 4.52 6.39 -2.13
C LEU A 68 4.84 7.34 -3.30
N ARG A 69 5.41 8.53 -3.06
CA ARG A 69 5.93 9.40 -4.13
C ARG A 69 7.03 8.71 -4.93
N VAL A 70 7.96 8.04 -4.24
CA VAL A 70 8.99 7.20 -4.90
C VAL A 70 8.34 6.08 -5.70
N ALA A 71 7.37 5.37 -5.11
CA ALA A 71 6.65 4.30 -5.80
C ALA A 71 5.89 4.81 -7.04
N ALA A 72 5.30 6.02 -6.97
CA ALA A 72 4.64 6.63 -8.11
C ALA A 72 5.61 6.94 -9.25
N ALA A 73 6.82 7.43 -8.94
CA ALA A 73 7.87 7.64 -9.92
C ALA A 73 8.34 6.33 -10.57
N VAL A 74 8.55 5.28 -9.76
CA VAL A 74 8.88 3.93 -10.27
C VAL A 74 7.77 3.39 -11.16
N ARG A 75 6.49 3.53 -10.73
CA ARG A 75 5.32 3.09 -11.52
C ARG A 75 5.24 3.80 -12.87
N ALA A 76 5.55 5.08 -12.90
CA ALA A 76 5.54 5.87 -14.14
C ALA A 76 6.62 5.42 -15.14
N ASP A 77 7.79 5.05 -14.67
CA ASP A 77 8.93 4.66 -15.50
C ASP A 77 8.93 3.17 -15.86
N GLU A 78 8.64 2.29 -14.88
CA GLU A 78 8.78 0.84 -15.00
C GLU A 78 7.44 0.12 -15.17
N GLY A 79 6.35 0.83 -14.99
CA GLY A 79 5.00 0.30 -15.12
C GLY A 79 4.45 -0.29 -13.81
N PRO A 80 3.15 -0.67 -13.81
CA PRO A 80 2.46 -1.18 -12.61
C PRO A 80 3.01 -2.52 -12.12
N GLY A 81 3.65 -3.31 -12.98
CA GLY A 81 4.24 -4.59 -12.60
C GLY A 81 5.34 -4.50 -11.54
N ALA A 82 6.05 -3.35 -11.43
CA ALA A 82 7.08 -3.14 -10.42
C ALA A 82 6.50 -2.97 -8.99
N MET A 83 5.22 -2.68 -8.85
CA MET A 83 4.63 -2.29 -7.57
C MET A 83 4.57 -3.43 -6.54
N ALA A 84 4.37 -4.67 -6.97
CA ALA A 84 4.31 -5.84 -6.09
C ALA A 84 5.64 -6.04 -5.33
N ASP A 85 6.76 -5.97 -6.06
CA ASP A 85 8.10 -6.17 -5.51
C ASP A 85 8.52 -4.96 -4.65
N LEU A 86 8.20 -3.75 -5.11
CA LEU A 86 8.51 -2.53 -4.37
C LEU A 86 7.75 -2.48 -3.04
N TYR A 87 6.44 -2.80 -3.04
CA TYR A 87 5.68 -2.88 -1.78
C TYR A 87 6.21 -3.99 -0.88
N THR A 88 6.61 -5.13 -1.45
CA THR A 88 7.21 -6.22 -0.67
C THR A 88 8.50 -5.78 0.00
N THR A 89 9.33 -5.00 -0.67
CA THR A 89 10.57 -4.45 -0.15
C THR A 89 10.30 -3.45 0.99
N PHE A 90 9.51 -2.41 0.74
CA PHE A 90 9.21 -1.39 1.75
C PHE A 90 8.50 -1.97 2.98
N GLY A 91 7.47 -2.78 2.76
CA GLY A 91 6.72 -3.39 3.84
C GLY A 91 7.53 -4.44 4.61
N GLY A 92 8.42 -5.16 3.94
CA GLY A 92 9.36 -6.09 4.57
C GLY A 92 10.30 -5.37 5.54
N ASP A 93 10.90 -4.27 5.12
CA ASP A 93 11.77 -3.46 5.97
C ASP A 93 11.00 -2.86 7.17
N ILE A 94 9.82 -2.32 6.93
CA ILE A 94 9.03 -1.65 7.95
C ILE A 94 8.43 -2.63 8.96
N HIS A 95 7.81 -3.72 8.47
CA HIS A 95 6.96 -4.58 9.30
C HIS A 95 7.61 -5.90 9.71
N VAL A 96 8.65 -6.35 9.01
CA VAL A 96 9.35 -7.61 9.33
C VAL A 96 10.70 -7.35 9.96
N LEU A 97 11.50 -6.44 9.38
CA LEU A 97 12.82 -6.09 9.91
C LEU A 97 12.77 -4.99 10.98
N GLY A 98 11.61 -4.33 11.16
CA GLY A 98 11.41 -3.33 12.21
C GLY A 98 12.18 -2.03 11.99
N ARG A 99 12.55 -1.70 10.75
CA ARG A 99 13.36 -0.52 10.39
C ARG A 99 12.56 0.80 10.34
N ARG A 100 11.30 0.80 10.77
CA ARG A 100 10.43 1.98 10.67
C ARG A 100 11.03 3.22 11.31
N GLU A 101 11.54 3.11 12.54
CA GLU A 101 12.11 4.24 13.28
C GLU A 101 13.40 4.75 12.60
N GLU A 102 14.26 3.84 12.17
CA GLU A 102 15.47 4.17 11.40
C GLU A 102 15.12 4.96 10.12
N ILE A 103 14.13 4.49 9.36
CA ILE A 103 13.72 5.16 8.11
C ILE A 103 13.11 6.53 8.41
N VAL A 104 12.32 6.67 9.50
CA VAL A 104 11.72 7.93 9.93
C VAL A 104 12.79 8.94 10.40
N GLU A 105 13.77 8.51 11.18
CA GLU A 105 14.81 9.40 11.72
C GLU A 105 15.79 9.88 10.66
N HIS A 106 16.09 9.03 9.67
CA HIS A 106 17.12 9.31 8.67
C HIS A 106 16.59 9.70 7.29
N TRP A 107 15.28 9.85 7.14
CA TRP A 107 14.69 10.09 5.81
C TRP A 107 15.18 11.40 5.13
N GLU A 108 15.62 12.41 5.88
CA GLU A 108 16.16 13.64 5.30
C GLU A 108 17.60 13.47 4.79
N THR A 109 18.41 12.65 5.46
CA THR A 109 19.84 12.51 5.17
C THR A 109 20.23 11.11 4.70
N GLY A 110 19.62 10.08 5.23
CA GLY A 110 19.90 8.67 4.95
C GLY A 110 18.91 7.99 4.00
N PHE A 111 17.83 8.68 3.60
CA PHE A 111 16.84 8.11 2.68
C PHE A 111 17.42 7.71 1.32
N PRO A 112 18.36 8.47 0.72
CA PRO A 112 19.08 8.02 -0.46
C PRO A 112 19.82 6.71 -0.26
N ASP A 113 20.48 6.53 0.88
CA ASP A 113 21.20 5.30 1.21
C ASP A 113 20.24 4.12 1.42
N TYR A 114 19.09 4.39 2.05
CA TYR A 114 18.03 3.40 2.20
C TYR A 114 17.51 2.94 0.82
N LEU A 115 17.16 3.84 -0.08
CA LEU A 115 16.64 3.48 -1.40
C LEU A 115 17.68 2.68 -2.22
N ARG A 116 18.95 3.05 -2.14
CA ARG A 116 20.04 2.26 -2.74
C ARG A 116 20.17 0.87 -2.12
N SER A 117 20.00 0.77 -0.80
CA SER A 117 20.11 -0.53 -0.10
C SER A 117 19.02 -1.52 -0.51
N VAL A 118 17.88 -1.02 -0.98
CA VAL A 118 16.77 -1.83 -1.50
C VAL A 118 16.81 -1.99 -3.04
N GLY A 119 17.91 -1.59 -3.67
CA GLY A 119 18.15 -1.80 -5.10
C GLY A 119 17.49 -0.78 -6.04
N LEU A 120 16.94 0.32 -5.51
CA LEU A 120 16.37 1.39 -6.33
C LEU A 120 17.46 2.29 -6.90
N ASP A 121 17.24 2.72 -8.15
CA ASP A 121 18.07 3.70 -8.82
C ASP A 121 18.02 5.05 -8.08
N GLU A 122 19.16 5.72 -7.96
CA GLU A 122 19.31 7.02 -7.28
C GLU A 122 18.40 8.11 -7.89
N ARG A 123 18.04 8.00 -9.16
CA ARG A 123 17.10 8.92 -9.84
C ARG A 123 15.73 9.04 -9.16
N TYR A 124 15.27 7.98 -8.47
CA TYR A 124 13.99 7.98 -7.77
C TYR A 124 14.04 8.68 -6.40
N VAL A 125 15.23 8.93 -5.86
CA VAL A 125 15.41 9.58 -4.55
C VAL A 125 14.75 10.95 -4.50
N ALA A 126 14.92 11.74 -5.57
CA ALA A 126 14.35 13.08 -5.66
C ALA A 126 12.82 13.08 -5.59
N ALA A 127 12.17 12.01 -6.02
CA ALA A 127 10.71 11.89 -6.01
C ALA A 127 10.11 11.96 -4.59
N ALA A 128 10.82 11.53 -3.56
CA ALA A 128 10.35 11.59 -2.18
C ALA A 128 9.93 13.00 -1.72
N ASN A 129 10.62 14.02 -2.24
CA ASN A 129 10.36 15.42 -1.91
C ASN A 129 9.67 16.19 -3.06
N ASP A 130 9.28 15.51 -4.12
CA ASP A 130 8.62 16.13 -5.27
C ASP A 130 7.09 16.00 -5.12
N GLU A 131 6.45 17.10 -4.72
CA GLU A 131 5.02 17.17 -4.49
C GLU A 131 4.17 16.96 -5.76
N ARG A 132 4.75 16.99 -6.95
CA ARG A 132 4.03 16.67 -8.19
C ARG A 132 3.49 15.25 -8.20
N TRP A 133 4.10 14.34 -7.45
CA TRP A 133 3.61 12.97 -7.30
C TRP A 133 2.36 12.88 -6.41
N ASP A 134 2.05 13.90 -5.62
CA ASP A 134 0.83 13.91 -4.82
C ASP A 134 -0.44 13.89 -5.66
N ASP A 135 -0.43 14.42 -6.87
CA ASP A 135 -1.58 14.33 -7.78
C ASP A 135 -1.93 12.87 -8.11
N VAL A 136 -0.92 12.04 -8.32
CA VAL A 136 -1.08 10.60 -8.55
C VAL A 136 -1.60 9.90 -7.29
N LEU A 137 -1.04 10.22 -6.13
CA LEU A 137 -1.46 9.65 -4.85
C LEU A 137 -2.89 10.05 -4.50
N ARG A 138 -3.26 11.32 -4.74
CA ARG A 138 -4.63 11.82 -4.54
C ARG A 138 -5.62 11.13 -5.47
N ALA A 139 -5.29 10.94 -6.73
CA ALA A 139 -6.16 10.28 -7.69
C ALA A 139 -6.49 8.84 -7.27
N ASP A 140 -5.47 8.03 -6.95
CA ASP A 140 -5.67 6.66 -6.48
C ASP A 140 -6.41 6.60 -5.13
N THR A 141 -6.06 7.50 -4.19
CA THR A 141 -6.71 7.59 -2.87
C THR A 141 -8.18 7.97 -2.99
N GLU A 142 -8.50 8.98 -3.79
CA GLU A 142 -9.87 9.43 -4.02
C GLU A 142 -10.72 8.34 -4.69
N GLU A 143 -10.15 7.62 -5.63
CA GLU A 143 -10.84 6.50 -6.28
C GLU A 143 -11.17 5.40 -5.27
N ALA A 144 -10.22 5.02 -4.40
CA ALA A 144 -10.44 4.04 -3.34
C ALA A 144 -11.56 4.47 -2.39
N LEU A 145 -11.53 5.73 -1.91
CA LEU A 145 -12.51 6.28 -0.98
C LEU A 145 -13.89 6.50 -1.63
N THR A 146 -13.95 6.80 -2.91
CA THR A 146 -15.22 6.91 -3.64
C THR A 146 -15.94 5.58 -3.72
N ARG A 147 -15.19 4.49 -3.84
CA ARG A 147 -15.74 3.13 -3.92
C ARG A 147 -16.21 2.57 -2.57
N THR A 148 -15.61 2.98 -1.44
CA THR A 148 -15.83 2.35 -0.12
C THR A 148 -16.38 3.29 0.94
N GLY A 149 -16.41 4.60 0.67
CA GLY A 149 -16.73 5.64 1.65
C GLY A 149 -15.49 6.25 2.28
N ARG A 150 -15.67 7.43 2.93
CA ARG A 150 -14.55 8.23 3.43
C ARG A 150 -14.16 7.93 4.88
N ASP A 151 -14.98 7.17 5.61
CA ASP A 151 -14.74 6.80 7.01
C ASP A 151 -13.94 5.50 7.16
N VAL A 152 -13.12 5.19 6.17
CA VAL A 152 -12.29 3.99 6.14
C VAL A 152 -10.81 4.36 5.92
N GLY A 153 -9.94 3.41 6.19
CA GLY A 153 -8.51 3.50 5.89
C GLY A 153 -8.09 2.44 4.88
N THR A 154 -6.99 1.76 5.15
CA THR A 154 -6.44 0.71 4.30
C THR A 154 -6.30 -0.60 5.11
N PRO A 155 -6.37 -1.78 4.50
CA PRO A 155 -6.45 -2.06 3.07
C PRO A 155 -7.84 -1.81 2.46
N ILE A 156 -7.87 -1.47 1.18
CA ILE A 156 -9.07 -1.54 0.35
C ILE A 156 -8.78 -2.55 -0.77
N VAL A 157 -9.75 -3.41 -1.02
CA VAL A 157 -9.68 -4.43 -2.07
C VAL A 157 -10.86 -4.24 -3.03
N SER A 158 -10.58 -4.26 -4.32
CA SER A 158 -11.59 -4.27 -5.36
C SER A 158 -11.45 -5.55 -6.19
N LEU A 159 -12.57 -6.24 -6.41
CA LEU A 159 -12.65 -7.50 -7.15
C LEU A 159 -13.40 -7.26 -8.45
N HIS A 160 -12.85 -7.73 -9.56
CA HIS A 160 -13.51 -7.71 -10.86
C HIS A 160 -14.17 -9.08 -11.11
N ARG A 161 -15.50 -9.10 -11.27
CA ARG A 161 -16.27 -10.32 -11.56
C ARG A 161 -17.39 -10.04 -12.55
N ASP A 162 -17.45 -10.79 -13.63
CA ASP A 162 -18.53 -10.74 -14.61
C ASP A 162 -18.80 -9.33 -15.21
N GLY A 163 -17.75 -8.48 -15.25
CA GLY A 163 -17.85 -7.11 -15.73
C GLY A 163 -18.24 -6.09 -14.66
N GLU A 164 -18.52 -6.54 -13.45
CA GLU A 164 -18.82 -5.70 -12.30
C GLU A 164 -17.58 -5.52 -11.40
N LEU A 165 -17.57 -4.44 -10.61
CA LEU A 165 -16.52 -4.09 -9.67
C LEU A 165 -17.08 -4.04 -8.24
N TYR A 166 -16.54 -4.88 -7.38
CA TYR A 166 -16.92 -4.97 -5.96
C TYR A 166 -15.77 -4.48 -5.10
N SER A 167 -16.00 -3.43 -4.33
CA SER A 167 -14.96 -2.79 -3.52
C SER A 167 -15.37 -2.73 -2.05
N PHE A 168 -14.43 -3.03 -1.16
CA PHE A 168 -14.68 -3.00 0.28
C PHE A 168 -13.40 -2.68 1.07
N PHE A 169 -13.60 -2.11 2.26
CA PHE A 169 -12.54 -1.94 3.24
C PHE A 169 -12.23 -3.28 3.92
N GLY A 170 -10.97 -3.68 3.95
CA GLY A 170 -10.52 -4.92 4.54
C GLY A 170 -10.19 -6.00 3.51
N PRO A 171 -10.15 -7.28 3.96
CA PRO A 171 -10.29 -7.67 5.35
C PRO A 171 -9.10 -7.25 6.21
N VAL A 172 -9.36 -6.87 7.47
CA VAL A 172 -8.32 -6.65 8.47
C VAL A 172 -8.05 -7.98 9.17
N ILE A 173 -6.87 -8.53 8.95
CA ILE A 173 -6.47 -9.86 9.46
C ILE A 173 -5.29 -9.75 10.41
N SER A 174 -5.21 -10.63 11.40
CA SER A 174 -4.13 -10.64 12.41
C SER A 174 -2.89 -11.42 11.98
N ARG A 175 -2.99 -12.22 10.92
CA ARG A 175 -1.89 -12.96 10.30
C ARG A 175 -2.20 -13.22 8.82
N ALA A 176 -1.19 -13.34 8.01
CA ALA A 176 -1.34 -13.72 6.60
C ALA A 176 -1.51 -15.25 6.49
N PRO A 177 -2.69 -15.78 6.04
CA PRO A 177 -2.87 -17.20 5.76
C PRO A 177 -1.96 -17.64 4.61
N ARG A 178 -1.62 -18.93 4.59
CA ARG A 178 -0.78 -19.53 3.55
C ARG A 178 -1.35 -20.84 3.03
N GLY A 179 -0.90 -21.27 1.86
CA GLY A 179 -1.28 -22.54 1.24
C GLY A 179 -2.79 -22.65 1.05
N GLU A 180 -3.36 -23.83 1.31
CA GLU A 180 -4.80 -24.09 1.16
C GLU A 180 -5.69 -23.22 2.07
N GLU A 181 -5.20 -22.82 3.24
CA GLU A 181 -5.96 -21.93 4.12
C GLU A 181 -6.17 -20.55 3.46
N ALA A 182 -5.13 -20.03 2.80
CA ALA A 182 -5.21 -18.76 2.09
C ALA A 182 -6.28 -18.82 0.99
N VAL A 183 -6.31 -19.88 0.22
CA VAL A 183 -7.26 -20.08 -0.88
C VAL A 183 -8.69 -20.25 -0.36
N ARG A 184 -8.91 -21.08 0.68
CA ARG A 184 -10.25 -21.25 1.26
C ARG A 184 -10.83 -19.96 1.82
N LEU A 185 -9.99 -19.15 2.50
CA LEU A 185 -10.44 -17.85 3.02
C LEU A 185 -10.77 -16.90 1.89
N TRP A 186 -9.97 -16.91 0.81
CA TRP A 186 -10.21 -16.11 -0.39
C TRP A 186 -11.53 -16.45 -1.06
N ASP A 187 -11.77 -17.75 -1.28
CA ASP A 187 -13.02 -18.22 -1.91
C ASP A 187 -14.24 -17.80 -1.08
N ALA A 188 -14.16 -17.93 0.25
CA ALA A 188 -15.24 -17.48 1.16
C ALA A 188 -15.46 -15.97 1.11
N MET A 189 -14.38 -15.18 1.12
CA MET A 189 -14.45 -13.72 0.99
C MET A 189 -15.05 -13.32 -0.36
N TRP A 190 -14.63 -13.97 -1.43
CA TRP A 190 -15.13 -13.73 -2.79
C TRP A 190 -16.65 -13.92 -2.86
N GLU A 191 -17.16 -15.05 -2.35
CA GLU A 191 -18.60 -15.33 -2.31
C GLU A 191 -19.42 -14.36 -1.44
N VAL A 192 -18.81 -13.77 -0.41
CA VAL A 192 -19.50 -12.79 0.46
C VAL A 192 -19.47 -11.39 -0.13
N ALA A 193 -18.39 -11.06 -0.86
CA ALA A 193 -18.14 -9.70 -1.36
C ALA A 193 -18.78 -9.42 -2.74
N THR A 194 -19.11 -10.46 -3.49
CA THR A 194 -19.65 -10.38 -4.86
C THR A 194 -21.00 -11.06 -4.97
#